data_3e60a8b24426f48416840d553ad1fb3c
#
_entry.id   3e60a8b24426f48416840d553ad1fb3c
#
_cell.length_a   1.000
_cell.length_b   1.000
_cell.length_c   1.000
_cell.angle_alpha   90.00
_cell.angle_beta   90.00
_cell.angle_gamma   90.00
#
_symmetry.space_group_name_H-M   'P 1'
#
loop_
_entity.id
_entity.type
_entity.pdbx_description
1 polymer ?
#
loop_
_entity_poly.entity_id
_entity_poly.type
_entity_poly.pdbx_seq_one_letter_code
_entity_poly.pdbx_strand_id
1 'polypeptide(L)'
;MSKVLIYHNPRWGKSRESVKILDNSGQDYEVIDYINSPPSQKQLQSLADKMGIAAKDFISSKDAIFKELNLKSHLDDDAILFKHMSENPQLIERPIVVKGDKAVLGRPPEKIHDFINS
;
A
#
# COMPACT_ATOMS: atom_id res chain seq x y z
N MET A 1 16.58 5.33 14.52
CA MET A 1 16.02 4.17 13.82
C MET A 1 14.65 4.50 13.27
N SER A 2 14.39 4.07 12.04
CA SER A 2 13.13 4.36 11.39
C SER A 2 12.03 3.45 11.93
N LYS A 3 10.89 4.05 12.28
CA LYS A 3 9.70 3.32 12.66
C LYS A 3 9.11 2.66 11.42
N VAL A 4 8.60 1.44 11.57
CA VAL A 4 7.91 0.75 10.49
C VAL A 4 6.48 1.29 10.40
N LEU A 5 6.04 1.63 9.19
CA LEU A 5 4.66 2.04 8.93
C LEU A 5 3.96 0.96 8.12
N ILE A 6 2.72 0.65 8.48
CA ILE A 6 1.92 -0.29 7.70
C ILE A 6 0.60 0.37 7.29
N TYR A 7 0.37 0.43 5.98
CA TYR A 7 -0.90 0.87 5.41
C TYR A 7 -1.84 -0.34 5.42
N HIS A 8 -2.83 -0.28 6.28
CA HIS A 8 -3.62 -1.43 6.68
C HIS A 8 -5.12 -1.14 6.57
N ASN A 9 -5.86 -2.13 6.09
CA ASN A 9 -7.32 -2.11 6.14
C ASN A 9 -7.78 -3.24 7.06
N PRO A 10 -8.27 -2.93 8.27
CA PRO A 10 -8.62 -3.96 9.26
C PRO A 10 -9.75 -4.89 8.84
N ARG A 11 -10.49 -4.55 7.78
CA ARG A 11 -11.56 -5.40 7.26
C ARG A 11 -11.03 -6.62 6.50
N TRP A 12 -9.74 -6.64 6.15
CA TRP A 12 -9.16 -7.69 5.32
C TRP A 12 -8.24 -8.59 6.15
N GLY A 13 -8.47 -9.92 6.04
CA GLY A 13 -7.70 -10.90 6.80
C GLY A 13 -6.21 -10.87 6.53
N LYS A 14 -5.80 -10.66 5.28
CA LYS A 14 -4.38 -10.58 4.90
C LYS A 14 -3.69 -9.40 5.55
N SER A 15 -4.38 -8.27 5.69
CA SER A 15 -3.83 -7.13 6.42
C SER A 15 -3.63 -7.45 7.89
N ARG A 16 -4.57 -8.18 8.51
CA ARG A 16 -4.43 -8.60 9.91
C ARG A 16 -3.27 -9.55 10.11
N GLU A 17 -3.04 -10.47 9.16
CA GLU A 17 -1.88 -11.37 9.20
C GLU A 17 -0.57 -10.59 9.17
N SER A 18 -0.52 -9.53 8.39
CA SER A 18 0.67 -8.66 8.28
C SER A 18 0.96 -7.96 9.59
N VAL A 19 -0.07 -7.47 10.28
CA VAL A 19 0.07 -6.86 11.61
C VAL A 19 0.62 -7.88 12.61
N LYS A 20 0.14 -9.13 12.55
CA LYS A 20 0.67 -10.20 13.43
C LYS A 20 2.16 -10.43 13.19
N ILE A 21 2.62 -10.42 11.96
CA ILE A 21 4.05 -10.57 11.64
C ILE A 21 4.85 -9.45 12.29
N LEU A 22 4.36 -8.21 12.20
CA LEU A 22 5.02 -7.06 12.84
C LEU A 22 5.02 -7.16 14.37
N ASP A 23 3.90 -7.59 14.96
CA ASP A 23 3.81 -7.80 16.41
C ASP A 23 4.85 -8.82 16.90
N ASN A 24 5.04 -9.90 16.15
CA ASN A 24 5.95 -10.97 16.50
C ASN A 24 7.42 -10.64 16.22
N SER A 25 7.68 -9.60 15.41
CA SER A 25 9.04 -9.21 15.03
C SER A 25 9.77 -8.42 16.12
N GLY A 26 9.04 -7.86 17.09
CA GLY A 26 9.60 -6.95 18.08
C GLY A 26 9.92 -5.57 17.56
N GLN A 27 9.58 -5.26 16.31
CA GLN A 27 9.82 -3.96 15.69
C GLN A 27 8.74 -2.95 16.12
N ASP A 28 9.17 -1.71 16.34
CA ASP A 28 8.24 -0.60 16.54
C ASP A 28 7.53 -0.30 15.22
N TYR A 29 6.20 -0.25 15.25
CA TYR A 29 5.45 0.04 14.03
C TYR A 29 4.22 0.90 14.32
N GLU A 30 3.72 1.57 13.29
CA GLU A 30 2.49 2.36 13.34
C GLU A 30 1.55 1.90 12.23
N VAL A 31 0.28 1.71 12.57
CA VAL A 31 -0.76 1.35 11.59
C VAL A 31 -1.37 2.62 11.03
N ILE A 32 -1.42 2.71 9.70
CA ILE A 32 -2.06 3.83 9.00
C ILE A 32 -3.35 3.31 8.37
N ASP A 33 -4.48 3.80 8.86
CA ASP A 33 -5.79 3.50 8.29
C ASP A 33 -6.03 4.39 7.08
N TYR A 34 -5.56 3.93 5.91
CA TYR A 34 -5.62 4.72 4.69
C TYR A 34 -7.02 4.82 4.08
N ILE A 35 -7.98 4.03 4.58
CA ILE A 35 -9.38 4.14 4.14
C ILE A 35 -10.03 5.38 4.76
N ASN A 36 -9.80 5.61 6.06
CA ASN A 36 -10.35 6.76 6.77
C ASN A 36 -9.48 8.01 6.62
N SER A 37 -8.19 7.82 6.35
CA SER A 37 -7.23 8.90 6.14
C SER A 37 -6.47 8.66 4.83
N PRO A 38 -7.11 8.89 3.67
CA PRO A 38 -6.50 8.57 2.39
C PRO A 38 -5.20 9.33 2.15
N PRO A 39 -4.20 8.67 1.56
CA PRO A 39 -2.97 9.36 1.21
C PRO A 39 -3.20 10.35 0.06
N SER A 40 -2.43 11.42 0.03
CA SER A 40 -2.43 12.37 -1.07
C SER A 40 -1.77 11.76 -2.31
N GLN A 41 -1.96 12.40 -3.46
CA GLN A 41 -1.26 12.00 -4.68
C GLN A 41 0.26 12.00 -4.49
N LYS A 42 0.77 13.00 -3.78
CA LYS A 42 2.20 13.13 -3.49
C LYS A 42 2.70 11.98 -2.61
N GLN A 43 1.90 11.58 -1.61
CA GLN A 43 2.24 10.44 -0.76
C GLN A 43 2.23 9.13 -1.54
N LEU A 44 1.28 8.96 -2.46
CA LEU A 44 1.23 7.78 -3.32
C LEU A 44 2.44 7.71 -4.26
N GLN A 45 2.85 8.85 -4.81
CA GLN A 45 4.07 8.91 -5.62
C GLN A 45 5.29 8.52 -4.80
N SER A 46 5.38 9.00 -3.56
CA SER A 46 6.47 8.64 -2.65
C SER A 46 6.48 7.15 -2.35
N LEU A 47 5.31 6.54 -2.12
CA LEU A 47 5.22 5.08 -1.89
C LEU A 47 5.68 4.30 -3.11
N ALA A 48 5.25 4.71 -4.32
CA ALA A 48 5.67 4.07 -5.56
C ALA A 48 7.20 4.12 -5.72
N ASP A 49 7.78 5.29 -5.44
CA ASP A 49 9.23 5.48 -5.53
C ASP A 49 9.97 4.56 -4.54
N LYS A 50 9.46 4.47 -3.30
CA LYS A 50 10.06 3.62 -2.26
C LYS A 50 9.96 2.13 -2.59
N MET A 51 8.87 1.73 -3.27
CA MET A 51 8.68 0.35 -3.71
C MET A 51 9.40 0.05 -5.03
N GLY A 52 9.78 1.09 -5.77
CA GLY A 52 10.42 0.94 -7.08
C GLY A 52 9.46 0.41 -8.15
N ILE A 53 8.16 0.76 -8.06
CA ILE A 53 7.13 0.30 -8.98
C ILE A 53 6.27 1.47 -9.48
N ALA A 54 5.46 1.21 -10.50
CA ALA A 54 4.52 2.19 -11.04
C ALA A 54 3.16 2.08 -10.35
N ALA A 55 2.29 3.08 -10.57
CA ALA A 55 0.94 3.09 -9.99
C ALA A 55 0.16 1.84 -10.38
N LYS A 56 0.27 1.39 -11.63
CA LYS A 56 -0.44 0.21 -12.13
C LYS A 56 -0.08 -1.09 -11.38
N ASP A 57 1.05 -1.11 -10.70
CA ASP A 57 1.55 -2.31 -10.01
C ASP A 57 0.96 -2.46 -8.60
N PHE A 58 0.31 -1.42 -8.08
CA PHE A 58 -0.36 -1.53 -6.77
C PHE A 58 -1.75 -0.90 -6.74
N ILE A 59 -2.40 -0.85 -7.89
CA ILE A 59 -3.82 -0.48 -7.98
C ILE A 59 -4.69 -1.75 -8.08
N SER A 60 -5.81 -1.77 -7.35
CA SER A 60 -6.70 -2.92 -7.33
C SER A 60 -7.59 -2.94 -8.57
N SER A 61 -7.18 -3.70 -9.59
CA SER A 61 -7.92 -3.82 -10.84
C SER A 61 -9.20 -4.64 -10.71
N LYS A 62 -9.38 -5.34 -9.60
CA LYS A 62 -10.58 -6.15 -9.34
C LYS A 62 -11.69 -5.36 -8.67
N ASP A 63 -11.40 -4.16 -8.17
CA ASP A 63 -12.40 -3.31 -7.54
C ASP A 63 -13.38 -2.75 -8.58
N ALA A 64 -14.66 -2.66 -8.20
CA ALA A 64 -15.71 -2.15 -9.10
C ALA A 64 -15.40 -0.72 -9.57
N ILE A 65 -14.84 0.11 -8.71
CA ILE A 65 -14.46 1.50 -9.03
C ILE A 65 -13.45 1.56 -10.18
N PHE A 66 -12.54 0.59 -10.25
CA PHE A 66 -11.57 0.52 -11.34
C PHE A 66 -12.27 0.45 -12.70
N LYS A 67 -13.32 -0.35 -12.79
CA LYS A 67 -14.11 -0.50 -14.02
C LYS A 67 -14.98 0.72 -14.29
N GLU A 68 -15.63 1.25 -13.25
CA GLU A 68 -16.51 2.42 -13.37
C GLU A 68 -15.77 3.65 -13.88
N LEU A 69 -14.53 3.84 -13.46
CA LEU A 69 -13.70 4.97 -13.85
C LEU A 69 -12.88 4.69 -15.12
N ASN A 70 -13.03 3.49 -15.70
CA ASN A 70 -12.31 3.08 -16.91
C ASN A 70 -10.79 3.27 -16.79
N LEU A 71 -10.25 2.90 -15.63
CA LEU A 71 -8.83 3.10 -15.34
C LEU A 71 -7.91 2.21 -16.19
N LYS A 72 -8.45 1.13 -16.74
CA LYS A 72 -7.70 0.28 -17.68
C LYS A 72 -7.13 1.06 -18.85
N SER A 73 -7.81 2.13 -19.28
CA SER A 73 -7.35 2.99 -20.37
C SER A 73 -6.25 3.96 -19.94
N HIS A 74 -5.94 4.05 -18.66
CA HIS A 74 -5.00 5.03 -18.09
C HIS A 74 -3.85 4.38 -17.32
N LEU A 75 -3.59 3.10 -17.54
CA LEU A 75 -2.56 2.35 -16.77
C LEU A 75 -1.15 2.93 -16.91
N ASP A 76 -0.87 3.62 -18.00
CA ASP A 76 0.45 4.21 -18.22
C ASP A 76 0.54 5.67 -17.73
N ASP A 77 -0.53 6.20 -17.15
CA ASP A 77 -0.57 7.56 -16.62
C ASP A 77 -0.66 7.54 -15.08
N ASP A 78 0.49 7.56 -14.43
CA ASP A 78 0.56 7.50 -12.98
C ASP A 78 -0.17 8.65 -12.31
N ALA A 79 -0.12 9.86 -12.86
CA ALA A 79 -0.79 11.02 -12.29
C ALA A 79 -2.31 10.80 -12.19
N ILE A 80 -2.92 10.26 -13.25
CA ILE A 80 -4.35 9.95 -13.26
C ILE A 80 -4.65 8.85 -12.24
N LEU A 81 -3.84 7.78 -12.22
CA LEU A 81 -4.05 6.69 -11.29
C LEU A 81 -3.93 7.15 -9.83
N PHE A 82 -2.92 7.92 -9.49
CA PHE A 82 -2.74 8.44 -8.13
C PHE A 82 -3.89 9.35 -7.71
N LYS A 83 -4.39 10.17 -8.63
CA LYS A 83 -5.56 11.01 -8.34
C LYS A 83 -6.75 10.16 -7.91
N HIS A 84 -7.08 9.13 -8.69
CA HIS A 84 -8.22 8.26 -8.38
C HIS A 84 -7.97 7.39 -7.16
N MET A 85 -6.74 6.93 -6.93
CA MET A 85 -6.38 6.17 -5.73
C MET A 85 -6.52 7.02 -4.46
N SER A 86 -6.17 8.29 -4.53
CA SER A 86 -6.33 9.23 -3.40
C SER A 86 -7.81 9.49 -3.10
N GLU A 87 -8.63 9.65 -4.14
CA GLU A 87 -10.06 9.89 -4.00
C GLU A 87 -10.83 8.62 -3.63
N ASN A 88 -10.31 7.44 -4.00
CA ASN A 88 -10.93 6.14 -3.78
C ASN A 88 -9.88 5.18 -3.19
N PRO A 89 -9.60 5.28 -1.88
CA PRO A 89 -8.49 4.52 -1.29
C PRO A 89 -8.65 3.00 -1.36
N GLN A 90 -9.86 2.48 -1.58
CA GLN A 90 -10.06 1.05 -1.82
C GLN A 90 -9.33 0.55 -3.08
N LEU A 91 -8.92 1.45 -3.97
CA LEU A 91 -8.11 1.09 -5.14
C LEU A 91 -6.66 0.77 -4.79
N ILE A 92 -6.19 1.17 -3.61
CA ILE A 92 -4.81 0.93 -3.20
C ILE A 92 -4.66 -0.52 -2.74
N GLU A 93 -3.72 -1.24 -3.36
CA GLU A 93 -3.39 -2.60 -2.93
C GLU A 93 -2.76 -2.57 -1.54
N ARG A 94 -2.97 -3.61 -0.77
CA ARG A 94 -2.58 -3.70 0.64
C ARG A 94 -2.09 -5.08 0.99
N PRO A 95 -1.33 -5.21 2.07
CA PRO A 95 -0.77 -4.12 2.89
C PRO A 95 0.48 -3.54 2.24
N ILE A 96 0.78 -2.27 2.54
CA ILE A 96 2.05 -1.65 2.17
C ILE A 96 2.82 -1.39 3.45
N VAL A 97 4.05 -1.87 3.53
CA VAL A 97 4.93 -1.70 4.68
C VAL A 97 6.08 -0.81 4.29
N VAL A 98 6.30 0.24 5.09
CA VAL A 98 7.36 1.23 4.84
C VAL A 98 8.37 1.17 5.98
N LYS A 99 9.66 1.13 5.62
CA LYS A 99 10.77 1.21 6.58
C LYS A 99 11.82 2.16 6.02
N GLY A 100 11.89 3.37 6.59
CA GLY A 100 12.81 4.39 6.09
C GLY A 100 12.43 4.86 4.70
N ASP A 101 13.37 4.76 3.77
CA ASP A 101 13.20 5.16 2.38
C ASP A 101 12.81 4.01 1.45
N LYS A 102 12.48 2.84 2.02
CA LYS A 102 12.06 1.65 1.27
C LYS A 102 10.66 1.22 1.68
N ALA A 103 9.95 0.58 0.77
CA ALA A 103 8.63 0.03 1.02
C ALA A 103 8.43 -1.25 0.23
N VAL A 104 7.47 -2.06 0.66
CA VAL A 104 7.12 -3.31 -0.01
C VAL A 104 5.62 -3.53 0.03
N LEU A 105 5.08 -4.11 -1.03
CA LEU A 105 3.71 -4.61 -1.04
C LEU A 105 3.73 -6.00 -0.40
N GLY A 106 3.03 -6.17 0.73
CA GLY A 106 3.08 -7.39 1.53
C GLY A 106 2.20 -8.52 1.00
N ARG A 107 2.43 -8.91 -0.22
CA ARG A 107 1.73 -10.01 -0.87
C ARG A 107 2.71 -10.92 -1.60
N PRO A 108 2.92 -12.14 -1.11
CA PRO A 108 2.33 -12.73 0.11
C PRO A 108 2.90 -12.13 1.40
N PRO A 109 2.27 -12.37 2.55
CA PRO A 109 2.72 -11.79 3.84
C PRO A 109 4.16 -12.09 4.22
N GLU A 110 4.71 -13.19 3.74
CA GLU A 110 6.10 -13.58 3.98
C GLU A 110 7.10 -12.51 3.50
N LYS A 111 6.73 -11.73 2.49
CA LYS A 111 7.57 -10.61 2.01
C LYS A 111 7.81 -9.57 3.09
N ILE A 112 6.86 -9.38 4.00
CA ILE A 112 7.01 -8.45 5.12
C ILE A 112 8.09 -8.92 6.06
N HIS A 113 8.10 -10.22 6.39
CA HIS A 113 9.11 -10.80 7.26
C HIS A 113 10.52 -10.57 6.71
N ASP A 114 10.72 -10.85 5.44
CA ASP A 114 12.01 -10.66 4.79
C ASP A 114 12.41 -9.18 4.75
N PHE A 115 11.46 -8.32 4.47
CA PHE A 115 11.67 -6.88 4.36
C PHE A 115 12.11 -6.24 5.68
N ILE A 116 11.42 -6.56 6.79
CA ILE A 116 11.72 -5.94 8.08
C ILE A 116 13.00 -6.48 8.72
N ASN A 117 13.46 -7.65 8.29
CA ASN A 117 14.69 -8.28 8.77
C ASN A 117 15.90 -8.00 7.84
N SER A 118 15.69 -7.25 6.78
CA SER A 118 16.80 -6.91 5.85
C SER A 118 17.67 -5.77 6.35
#